data_fc3423554e920e4923087fbb641dbbcc
#
_entry.id   fc3423554e920e4923087fbb641dbbcc
#
_cell.length_a   1.000
_cell.length_b   1.000
_cell.length_c   1.000
_cell.angle_alpha   90.00
_cell.angle_beta   90.00
_cell.angle_gamma   90.00
#
_symmetry.space_group_name_H-M   'P 1'
#
loop_
_entity.id
_entity.type
_entity.pdbx_description
1 polymer ?
#
loop_
_entity_poly.entity_id
_entity_poly.type
_entity_poly.pdbx_seq_one_letter_code
_entity_poly.pdbx_strand_id
1 'polypeptide(L)'
;MSALAAVLFDMDGTLVDTEVLWWETTEEVADRLGHRLGPADAPEVVGRAVADTAAHLVRATGGADAGAVAEELTEGFFRRVAAGAPIRPGAQRLLTALEAQGIPFALVSASPRVVVDQVVGGALAHVPFAFTLSADDTARTKPHPDPYRAAAGLLGLDPGECVAVEDSPDGAASAEAAGCPVLVVPSLLGVPASAARTFAASLEEVTPELLRSLRRTAR
;
A
#
# COMPACT_ATOMS: atom_id res chain seq x y z
N MET A 1 -7.87 -27.24 -12.24
CA MET A 1 -7.80 -25.92 -11.58
C MET A 1 -6.49 -25.27 -12.04
N SER A 2 -6.55 -24.11 -12.65
CA SER A 2 -5.32 -23.37 -13.08
C SER A 2 -4.52 -22.97 -11.85
N ALA A 3 -3.20 -23.18 -11.87
CA ALA A 3 -2.33 -22.81 -10.74
C ALA A 3 -2.33 -21.29 -10.53
N LEU A 4 -2.25 -20.79 -9.30
CA LEU A 4 -1.99 -19.38 -9.00
C LEU A 4 -0.58 -19.07 -9.51
N ALA A 5 -0.47 -18.20 -10.51
CA ALA A 5 0.82 -17.96 -11.15
C ALA A 5 1.69 -16.99 -10.33
N ALA A 6 1.09 -15.93 -9.78
CA ALA A 6 1.77 -14.98 -8.92
C ALA A 6 0.80 -14.16 -8.05
N VAL A 7 1.34 -13.52 -7.01
CA VAL A 7 0.62 -12.53 -6.17
C VAL A 7 1.35 -11.20 -6.23
N LEU A 8 0.60 -10.13 -6.45
CA LEU A 8 1.10 -8.75 -6.49
C LEU A 8 0.55 -8.01 -5.27
N PHE A 9 1.41 -7.73 -4.31
CA PHE A 9 1.02 -7.07 -3.06
C PHE A 9 1.23 -5.56 -3.16
N ASP A 10 0.23 -4.80 -2.78
CA ASP A 10 0.45 -3.45 -2.32
C ASP A 10 1.25 -3.44 -1.01
N MET A 11 1.81 -2.30 -0.63
CA MET A 11 2.65 -2.13 0.55
C MET A 11 1.91 -1.44 1.71
N ASP A 12 1.52 -0.19 1.47
CA ASP A 12 1.05 0.74 2.50
C ASP A 12 -0.41 0.46 2.87
N GLY A 13 -0.68 0.10 4.13
CA GLY A 13 -2.02 -0.34 4.54
C GLY A 13 -2.34 -1.80 4.21
N THR A 14 -1.53 -2.46 3.36
CA THR A 14 -1.69 -3.87 2.97
C THR A 14 -0.72 -4.79 3.71
N LEU A 15 0.59 -4.65 3.52
CA LEU A 15 1.61 -5.46 4.20
C LEU A 15 2.14 -4.80 5.47
N VAL A 16 2.24 -3.48 5.47
CA VAL A 16 2.71 -2.66 6.59
C VAL A 16 1.72 -1.54 6.90
N ASP A 17 1.64 -1.14 8.16
CA ASP A 17 0.78 -0.06 8.62
C ASP A 17 1.55 1.26 8.68
N THR A 18 1.80 1.85 7.52
CA THR A 18 2.47 3.14 7.39
C THR A 18 1.55 4.32 7.70
N GLU A 19 0.23 4.13 7.66
CA GLU A 19 -0.75 5.16 8.00
C GLU A 19 -0.70 5.55 9.48
N VAL A 20 -0.45 4.59 10.37
CA VAL A 20 -0.19 4.87 11.80
C VAL A 20 1.03 5.78 11.95
N LEU A 21 2.10 5.49 11.23
CA LEU A 21 3.32 6.30 11.27
C LEU A 21 3.10 7.70 10.71
N TRP A 22 2.26 7.82 9.67
CA TRP A 22 1.89 9.11 9.09
C TRP A 22 1.06 9.93 10.08
N TRP A 23 0.08 9.30 10.74
CA TRP A 23 -0.72 9.97 11.77
C TRP A 23 0.14 10.45 12.94
N GLU A 24 0.99 9.60 13.50
CA GLU A 24 1.91 9.95 14.59
C GLU A 24 2.87 11.08 14.20
N THR A 25 3.36 11.07 12.97
CA THR A 25 4.21 12.16 12.45
C THR A 25 3.43 13.47 12.39
N THR A 26 2.21 13.42 11.87
CA THR A 26 1.35 14.60 11.75
C THR A 26 0.96 15.13 13.12
N GLU A 27 0.69 14.25 14.09
CA GLU A 27 0.39 14.64 15.48
C GLU A 27 1.57 15.36 16.14
N GLU A 28 2.80 14.87 15.98
CA GLU A 28 4.01 15.51 16.50
C GLU A 28 4.19 16.92 15.91
N VAL A 29 4.03 17.08 14.60
CA VAL A 29 4.17 18.37 13.93
C VAL A 29 3.05 19.33 14.32
N ALA A 30 1.81 18.84 14.41
CA ALA A 30 0.64 19.61 14.84
C ALA A 30 0.81 20.14 16.28
N ASP A 31 1.24 19.28 17.22
CA ASP A 31 1.48 19.66 18.62
C ASP A 31 2.54 20.77 18.73
N ARG A 32 3.62 20.67 17.95
CA ARG A 32 4.65 21.72 17.90
C ARG A 32 4.10 23.05 17.37
N LEU A 33 3.15 22.99 16.45
CA LEU A 33 2.47 24.18 15.91
C LEU A 33 1.34 24.70 16.84
N GLY A 34 1.08 24.04 17.96
CA GLY A 34 0.04 24.41 18.90
C GLY A 34 -1.39 23.94 18.51
N HIS A 35 -1.49 22.99 17.57
CA HIS A 35 -2.74 22.34 17.18
C HIS A 35 -2.79 20.90 17.70
N ARG A 36 -3.84 20.57 18.43
CA ARG A 36 -4.06 19.19 18.87
C ARG A 36 -4.82 18.42 17.81
N LEU A 37 -4.14 17.48 17.16
CA LEU A 37 -4.76 16.63 16.15
C LEU A 37 -5.87 15.77 16.76
N GLY A 38 -6.99 15.63 16.06
CA GLY A 38 -8.14 14.87 16.53
C GLY A 38 -8.95 14.23 15.40
N PRO A 39 -10.05 13.53 15.72
CA PRO A 39 -10.87 12.83 14.71
C PRO A 39 -11.41 13.75 13.60
N ALA A 40 -11.57 15.04 13.87
CA ALA A 40 -12.03 16.01 12.88
C ALA A 40 -10.98 16.29 11.78
N ASP A 41 -9.69 16.07 12.06
CA ASP A 41 -8.60 16.26 11.13
C ASP A 41 -8.37 15.05 10.22
N ALA A 42 -8.92 13.88 10.59
CA ALA A 42 -8.68 12.64 9.85
C ALA A 42 -8.98 12.73 8.33
N PRO A 43 -10.04 13.41 7.84
CA PRO A 43 -10.27 13.55 6.41
C PRO A 43 -9.21 14.36 5.67
N GLU A 44 -8.44 15.18 6.37
CA GLU A 44 -7.39 16.07 5.84
C GLU A 44 -5.97 15.48 6.00
N VAL A 45 -5.85 14.35 6.71
CA VAL A 45 -4.57 13.70 7.01
C VAL A 45 -4.48 12.32 6.39
N VAL A 46 -5.53 11.49 6.60
CA VAL A 46 -5.52 10.09 6.17
C VAL A 46 -5.63 9.98 4.66
N GLY A 47 -4.67 9.30 4.04
CA GLY A 47 -4.62 9.10 2.59
C GLY A 47 -4.40 10.39 1.78
N ARG A 48 -3.90 11.46 2.42
CA ARG A 48 -3.63 12.75 1.77
C ARG A 48 -2.17 12.90 1.39
N ALA A 49 -1.93 13.70 0.35
CA ALA A 49 -0.57 14.10 0.02
C ALA A 49 0.03 14.99 1.11
N VAL A 50 1.35 14.91 1.29
CA VAL A 50 2.10 15.72 2.28
C VAL A 50 1.74 17.21 2.19
N ALA A 51 1.66 17.74 0.97
CA ALA A 51 1.35 19.15 0.73
C ALA A 51 -0.05 19.55 1.22
N ASP A 52 -1.05 18.66 1.07
CA ASP A 52 -2.43 18.90 1.52
C ASP A 52 -2.52 18.90 3.04
N THR A 53 -1.85 17.92 3.69
CA THR A 53 -1.76 17.85 5.16
C THR A 53 -1.02 19.06 5.74
N ALA A 54 0.09 19.48 5.13
CA ALA A 54 0.82 20.69 5.53
C ALA A 54 -0.07 21.94 5.42
N ALA A 55 -0.78 22.09 4.31
CA ALA A 55 -1.72 23.20 4.12
C ALA A 55 -2.86 23.19 5.14
N HIS A 56 -3.36 22.00 5.52
CA HIS A 56 -4.36 21.84 6.58
C HIS A 56 -3.80 22.35 7.92
N LEU A 57 -2.62 21.90 8.34
CA LEU A 57 -2.01 22.32 9.60
C LEU A 57 -1.75 23.82 9.65
N VAL A 58 -1.27 24.41 8.55
CA VAL A 58 -1.05 25.86 8.44
C VAL A 58 -2.36 26.63 8.58
N ARG A 59 -3.45 26.17 7.96
CA ARG A 59 -4.79 26.79 8.13
C ARG A 59 -5.28 26.70 9.57
N ALA A 60 -5.05 25.56 10.23
CA ALA A 60 -5.50 25.33 11.61
C ALA A 60 -4.73 26.19 12.63
N THR A 61 -3.46 26.52 12.37
CA THR A 61 -2.57 27.20 13.33
C THR A 61 -2.28 28.67 13.02
N GLY A 62 -2.42 29.08 11.77
CA GLY A 62 -2.36 30.48 11.36
C GLY A 62 -0.99 31.15 11.43
N GLY A 63 0.05 30.60 10.81
CA GLY A 63 1.32 31.35 10.79
C GLY A 63 2.59 30.62 10.40
N ALA A 64 2.53 29.33 10.10
CA ALA A 64 3.69 28.57 9.63
C ALA A 64 3.80 28.62 8.09
N ASP A 65 5.02 28.43 7.57
CA ASP A 65 5.27 28.23 6.15
C ASP A 65 4.92 26.81 5.74
N ALA A 66 4.06 26.65 4.72
CA ALA A 66 3.56 25.34 4.29
C ALA A 66 4.69 24.45 3.72
N GLY A 67 5.70 25.04 3.09
CA GLY A 67 6.85 24.31 2.57
C GLY A 67 7.68 23.72 3.71
N ALA A 68 7.99 24.52 4.73
CA ALA A 68 8.72 24.06 5.90
C ALA A 68 7.96 22.96 6.68
N VAL A 69 6.62 23.10 6.81
CA VAL A 69 5.78 22.08 7.43
C VAL A 69 5.78 20.78 6.61
N ALA A 70 5.72 20.86 5.28
CA ALA A 70 5.78 19.71 4.40
C ALA A 70 7.13 18.98 4.48
N GLU A 71 8.23 19.71 4.56
CA GLU A 71 9.58 19.15 4.77
C GLU A 71 9.65 18.40 6.09
N GLU A 72 9.18 19.02 7.18
CA GLU A 72 9.19 18.42 8.52
C GLU A 72 8.36 17.16 8.61
N LEU A 73 7.14 17.15 8.00
CA LEU A 73 6.29 15.98 7.88
C LEU A 73 7.02 14.87 7.12
N THR A 74 7.65 15.19 6.00
CA THR A 74 8.40 14.25 5.17
C THR A 74 9.56 13.61 5.95
N GLU A 75 10.39 14.43 6.60
CA GLU A 75 11.52 13.94 7.39
C GLU A 75 11.07 13.12 8.60
N GLY A 76 10.02 13.55 9.29
CA GLY A 76 9.44 12.86 10.43
C GLY A 76 8.92 11.47 10.04
N PHE A 77 8.18 11.40 8.93
CA PHE A 77 7.67 10.16 8.39
C PHE A 77 8.82 9.20 8.00
N PHE A 78 9.83 9.67 7.28
CA PHE A 78 10.97 8.86 6.90
C PHE A 78 11.73 8.32 8.12
N ARG A 79 11.93 9.12 9.16
CA ARG A 79 12.54 8.65 10.42
C ARG A 79 11.75 7.52 11.06
N ARG A 80 10.40 7.61 11.10
CA ARG A 80 9.54 6.58 11.66
C ARG A 80 9.58 5.30 10.82
N VAL A 81 9.48 5.42 9.50
CA VAL A 81 9.58 4.26 8.59
C VAL A 81 10.93 3.56 8.76
N ALA A 82 12.02 4.31 8.88
CA ALA A 82 13.37 3.77 9.12
C ALA A 82 13.51 3.09 10.50
N ALA A 83 12.78 3.57 11.51
CA ALA A 83 12.73 2.93 12.83
C ALA A 83 11.94 1.60 12.85
N GLY A 84 11.10 1.37 11.85
CA GLY A 84 10.36 0.13 11.63
C GLY A 84 8.87 0.36 11.43
N ALA A 85 8.34 -0.03 10.27
CA ALA A 85 6.91 -0.03 10.00
C ALA A 85 6.26 -1.29 10.60
N PRO A 86 5.12 -1.17 11.32
CA PRO A 86 4.40 -2.33 11.83
C PRO A 86 3.91 -3.23 10.69
N ILE A 87 4.17 -4.52 10.79
CA ILE A 87 3.64 -5.50 9.82
C ILE A 87 2.16 -5.74 10.11
N ARG A 88 1.33 -5.73 9.08
CA ARG A 88 -0.11 -5.96 9.21
C ARG A 88 -0.41 -7.38 9.68
N PRO A 89 -1.44 -7.58 10.54
CA PRO A 89 -1.84 -8.91 10.99
C PRO A 89 -2.10 -9.86 9.82
N GLY A 90 -1.49 -11.04 9.86
CA GLY A 90 -1.62 -12.06 8.82
C GLY A 90 -0.64 -11.95 7.65
N ALA A 91 0.00 -10.78 7.41
CA ALA A 91 0.89 -10.57 6.27
C ALA A 91 2.08 -11.56 6.29
N GLN A 92 2.81 -11.63 7.40
CA GLN A 92 3.95 -12.54 7.55
C GLN A 92 3.57 -14.00 7.29
N ARG A 93 2.44 -14.46 7.87
CA ARG A 93 1.96 -15.83 7.69
C ARG A 93 1.64 -16.14 6.23
N LEU A 94 0.96 -15.19 5.55
CA LEU A 94 0.59 -15.35 4.13
C LEU A 94 1.83 -15.41 3.25
N LEU A 95 2.78 -14.49 3.41
CA LEU A 95 4.03 -14.45 2.64
C LEU A 95 4.83 -15.75 2.81
N THR A 96 5.00 -16.22 4.07
CA THR A 96 5.66 -17.51 4.34
C THR A 96 4.94 -18.69 3.69
N ALA A 97 3.61 -18.68 3.68
CA ALA A 97 2.84 -19.76 3.04
C ALA A 97 2.96 -19.78 1.51
N LEU A 98 3.05 -18.60 0.87
CA LEU A 98 3.30 -18.47 -0.57
C LEU A 98 4.70 -18.95 -0.93
N GLU A 99 5.72 -18.54 -0.17
CA GLU A 99 7.11 -18.96 -0.33
C GLU A 99 7.24 -20.50 -0.22
N ALA A 100 6.66 -21.09 0.82
CA ALA A 100 6.70 -22.53 1.04
C ALA A 100 6.03 -23.34 -0.10
N GLN A 101 5.10 -22.73 -0.84
CA GLN A 101 4.45 -23.32 -1.99
C GLN A 101 5.10 -22.95 -3.34
N GLY A 102 6.20 -22.20 -3.31
CA GLY A 102 6.91 -21.76 -4.51
C GLY A 102 6.09 -20.83 -5.41
N ILE A 103 5.12 -20.09 -4.83
CA ILE A 103 4.31 -19.12 -5.56
C ILE A 103 5.07 -17.80 -5.54
N PRO A 104 5.49 -17.28 -6.71
CA PRO A 104 6.19 -15.99 -6.77
C PRO A 104 5.27 -14.85 -6.34
N PHE A 105 5.83 -13.85 -5.67
CA PHE A 105 5.12 -12.63 -5.31
C PHE A 105 6.04 -11.42 -5.42
N ALA A 106 5.43 -10.27 -5.70
CA ALA A 106 6.13 -9.00 -5.87
C ALA A 106 5.39 -7.88 -5.13
N LEU A 107 6.12 -6.81 -4.86
CA LEU A 107 5.58 -5.60 -4.23
C LEU A 107 5.27 -4.56 -5.31
N VAL A 108 4.11 -3.89 -5.21
CA VAL A 108 3.67 -2.84 -6.13
C VAL A 108 3.10 -1.68 -5.30
N SER A 109 3.92 -0.67 -5.02
CA SER A 109 3.55 0.47 -4.18
C SER A 109 3.37 1.77 -4.99
N ALA A 110 2.52 2.67 -4.49
CA ALA A 110 2.42 4.06 -4.96
C ALA A 110 3.35 5.01 -4.20
N SER A 111 4.13 4.49 -3.24
CA SER A 111 5.12 5.26 -2.50
C SER A 111 6.40 5.48 -3.32
N PRO A 112 7.15 6.57 -3.06
CA PRO A 112 8.45 6.80 -3.67
C PRO A 112 9.44 5.66 -3.41
N ARG A 113 10.42 5.48 -4.29
CA ARG A 113 11.45 4.44 -4.20
C ARG A 113 12.16 4.42 -2.86
N VAL A 114 12.49 5.59 -2.32
CA VAL A 114 13.18 5.71 -1.02
C VAL A 114 12.36 5.12 0.14
N VAL A 115 11.03 5.26 0.12
CA VAL A 115 10.14 4.68 1.15
C VAL A 115 10.07 3.16 0.99
N VAL A 116 9.87 2.70 -0.25
CA VAL A 116 9.84 1.26 -0.56
C VAL A 116 11.13 0.58 -0.11
N ASP A 117 12.29 1.16 -0.42
CA ASP A 117 13.60 0.60 -0.05
C ASP A 117 13.80 0.55 1.47
N GLN A 118 13.32 1.56 2.21
CA GLN A 118 13.37 1.56 3.68
C GLN A 118 12.48 0.47 4.29
N VAL A 119 11.24 0.31 3.81
CA VAL A 119 10.33 -0.73 4.30
C VAL A 119 10.86 -2.13 3.97
N VAL A 120 11.31 -2.33 2.72
CA VAL A 120 11.84 -3.63 2.27
C VAL A 120 13.17 -3.96 2.93
N GLY A 121 14.05 -2.98 3.14
CA GLY A 121 15.32 -3.18 3.86
C GLY A 121 15.17 -3.27 5.38
N GLY A 122 14.03 -2.88 5.93
CA GLY A 122 13.69 -2.89 7.35
C GLY A 122 12.67 -3.97 7.71
N ALA A 123 11.42 -3.59 7.86
CA ALA A 123 10.34 -4.46 8.34
C ALA A 123 10.13 -5.72 7.46
N LEU A 124 10.37 -5.63 6.17
CA LEU A 124 10.20 -6.72 5.21
C LEU A 124 11.53 -7.32 4.70
N ALA A 125 12.67 -7.07 5.37
CA ALA A 125 14.01 -7.49 4.91
C ALA A 125 14.16 -9.01 4.74
N HIS A 126 13.34 -9.79 5.42
CA HIS A 126 13.35 -11.26 5.34
C HIS A 126 12.39 -11.82 4.27
N VAL A 127 11.65 -10.97 3.57
CA VAL A 127 10.65 -11.36 2.57
C VAL A 127 11.28 -11.48 1.19
N PRO A 128 11.27 -12.66 0.54
CA PRO A 128 11.93 -12.87 -0.75
C PRO A 128 11.02 -12.43 -1.91
N PHE A 129 10.73 -11.13 -2.01
CA PHE A 129 10.03 -10.60 -3.19
C PHE A 129 10.82 -10.89 -4.46
N ALA A 130 10.15 -11.30 -5.53
CA ALA A 130 10.77 -11.46 -6.85
C ALA A 130 11.35 -10.12 -7.34
N PHE A 131 10.65 -9.04 -7.07
CA PHE A 131 11.07 -7.62 -7.25
C PHE A 131 10.11 -6.70 -6.49
N THR A 132 10.45 -5.41 -6.48
CA THR A 132 9.60 -4.35 -5.95
C THR A 132 9.43 -3.25 -6.98
N LEU A 133 8.21 -2.71 -7.12
CA LEU A 133 7.89 -1.52 -7.89
C LEU A 133 7.40 -0.40 -6.97
N SER A 134 7.90 0.80 -7.20
CA SER A 134 7.54 2.05 -6.55
C SER A 134 6.79 2.98 -7.51
N ALA A 135 6.37 4.15 -7.04
CA ALA A 135 5.82 5.20 -7.90
C ALA A 135 6.79 5.65 -8.99
N ASP A 136 8.10 5.54 -8.75
CA ASP A 136 9.15 6.05 -9.63
C ASP A 136 9.49 5.09 -10.78
N ASP A 137 8.98 3.86 -10.75
CA ASP A 137 9.33 2.81 -11.72
C ASP A 137 8.38 2.75 -12.93
N THR A 138 7.28 3.50 -12.90
CA THR A 138 6.30 3.55 -13.99
C THR A 138 5.95 4.98 -14.36
N ALA A 139 5.58 5.19 -15.64
CA ALA A 139 5.24 6.53 -16.13
C ALA A 139 4.03 7.15 -15.40
N ARG A 140 3.12 6.33 -14.92
CA ARG A 140 1.92 6.72 -14.17
C ARG A 140 1.70 5.74 -13.02
N THR A 141 1.58 6.28 -11.81
CA THR A 141 1.29 5.47 -10.62
C THR A 141 -0.20 5.14 -10.48
N LYS A 142 -0.59 4.41 -9.45
CA LYS A 142 -2.00 4.17 -9.07
C LYS A 142 -2.76 5.50 -8.98
N PRO A 143 -3.99 5.57 -9.47
CA PRO A 143 -4.89 4.49 -9.92
C PRO A 143 -4.70 4.03 -11.38
N HIS A 144 -3.66 4.50 -12.09
CA HIS A 144 -3.38 4.04 -13.45
C HIS A 144 -2.95 2.56 -13.47
N PRO A 145 -3.30 1.76 -14.51
CA PRO A 145 -2.97 0.33 -14.57
C PRO A 145 -1.49 0.00 -14.79
N ASP A 146 -0.65 1.00 -15.09
CA ASP A 146 0.75 0.80 -15.46
C ASP A 146 1.55 -0.02 -14.43
N PRO A 147 1.45 0.23 -13.09
CA PRO A 147 2.22 -0.52 -12.10
C PRO A 147 1.93 -2.03 -12.12
N TYR A 148 0.65 -2.41 -12.16
CA TYR A 148 0.27 -3.83 -12.16
C TYR A 148 0.54 -4.51 -13.48
N ARG A 149 0.42 -3.80 -14.63
CA ARG A 149 0.84 -4.32 -15.94
C ARG A 149 2.34 -4.53 -16.01
N ALA A 150 3.12 -3.58 -15.51
CA ALA A 150 4.57 -3.69 -15.43
C ALA A 150 4.98 -4.88 -14.55
N ALA A 151 4.35 -5.04 -13.38
CA ALA A 151 4.61 -6.15 -12.48
C ALA A 151 4.33 -7.52 -13.12
N ALA A 152 3.16 -7.69 -13.76
CA ALA A 152 2.84 -8.92 -14.47
C ALA A 152 3.84 -9.19 -15.62
N GLY A 153 4.18 -8.15 -16.39
CA GLY A 153 5.16 -8.25 -17.49
C GLY A 153 6.55 -8.66 -17.01
N LEU A 154 7.02 -8.17 -15.86
CA LEU A 154 8.31 -8.59 -15.27
C LEU A 154 8.32 -10.06 -14.84
N LEU A 155 7.15 -10.62 -14.49
CA LEU A 155 7.00 -12.05 -14.21
C LEU A 155 6.81 -12.89 -15.49
N GLY A 156 6.67 -12.27 -16.67
CA GLY A 156 6.34 -12.96 -17.90
C GLY A 156 4.91 -13.51 -17.94
N LEU A 157 3.98 -12.88 -17.21
CA LEU A 157 2.59 -13.31 -17.02
C LEU A 157 1.61 -12.28 -17.60
N ASP A 158 0.43 -12.75 -17.96
CA ASP A 158 -0.71 -11.85 -18.18
C ASP A 158 -1.27 -11.36 -16.82
N PRO A 159 -1.74 -10.10 -16.71
CA PRO A 159 -2.31 -9.58 -15.45
C PRO A 159 -3.44 -10.47 -14.89
N GLY A 160 -4.26 -11.08 -15.73
CA GLY A 160 -5.31 -12.01 -15.30
C GLY A 160 -4.81 -13.32 -14.66
N GLU A 161 -3.52 -13.62 -14.76
CA GLU A 161 -2.87 -14.75 -14.10
C GLU A 161 -2.32 -14.39 -12.72
N CYS A 162 -2.24 -13.09 -12.39
CA CYS A 162 -1.78 -12.57 -11.11
C CYS A 162 -2.98 -12.11 -10.26
N VAL A 163 -2.96 -12.44 -8.98
CA VAL A 163 -3.92 -11.88 -8.02
C VAL A 163 -3.27 -10.67 -7.35
N ALA A 164 -3.93 -9.52 -7.42
CA ALA A 164 -3.52 -8.33 -6.67
C ALA A 164 -4.15 -8.35 -5.26
N VAL A 165 -3.38 -7.96 -4.25
CA VAL A 165 -3.85 -7.78 -2.87
C VAL A 165 -3.68 -6.31 -2.50
N GLU A 166 -4.78 -5.64 -2.15
CA GLU A 166 -4.88 -4.20 -2.02
C GLU A 166 -5.77 -3.79 -0.84
N ASP A 167 -5.59 -2.54 -0.36
CA ASP A 167 -6.39 -1.97 0.74
C ASP A 167 -7.15 -0.70 0.34
N SER A 168 -6.73 -0.05 -0.74
CA SER A 168 -7.13 1.30 -1.13
C SER A 168 -8.02 1.35 -2.39
N PRO A 169 -8.87 2.42 -2.54
CA PRO A 169 -9.65 2.62 -3.76
C PRO A 169 -8.81 2.74 -5.02
N ASP A 170 -7.72 3.53 -4.96
CA ASP A 170 -6.85 3.81 -6.09
C ASP A 170 -6.03 2.58 -6.50
N GLY A 171 -5.52 1.83 -5.53
CA GLY A 171 -4.80 0.60 -5.79
C GLY A 171 -5.70 -0.48 -6.37
N ALA A 172 -6.89 -0.68 -5.79
CA ALA A 172 -7.86 -1.62 -6.32
C ALA A 172 -8.32 -1.25 -7.75
N ALA A 173 -8.50 0.04 -8.04
CA ALA A 173 -8.83 0.52 -9.39
C ALA A 173 -7.68 0.27 -10.37
N SER A 174 -6.44 0.51 -9.96
CA SER A 174 -5.23 0.25 -10.76
C SER A 174 -5.11 -1.23 -11.14
N ALA A 175 -5.22 -2.13 -10.17
CA ALA A 175 -5.14 -3.57 -10.39
C ALA A 175 -6.27 -4.09 -11.28
N GLU A 176 -7.51 -3.65 -11.02
CA GLU A 176 -8.69 -3.99 -11.84
C GLU A 176 -8.55 -3.50 -13.28
N ALA A 177 -8.11 -2.25 -13.49
CA ALA A 177 -7.86 -1.68 -14.82
C ALA A 177 -6.70 -2.35 -15.55
N ALA A 178 -5.74 -2.96 -14.82
CA ALA A 178 -4.70 -3.78 -15.40
C ALA A 178 -5.22 -5.14 -15.89
N GLY A 179 -6.34 -5.62 -15.32
CA GLY A 179 -6.94 -6.93 -15.62
C GLY A 179 -6.70 -7.98 -14.54
N CYS A 180 -6.10 -7.63 -13.41
CA CYS A 180 -5.90 -8.54 -12.29
C CYS A 180 -7.23 -8.82 -11.55
N PRO A 181 -7.52 -10.05 -11.11
CA PRO A 181 -8.41 -10.30 -9.99
C PRO A 181 -7.87 -9.61 -8.73
N VAL A 182 -8.75 -8.95 -7.97
CA VAL A 182 -8.35 -8.14 -6.81
C VAL A 182 -8.92 -8.71 -5.53
N LEU A 183 -8.06 -9.02 -4.56
CA LEU A 183 -8.44 -9.21 -3.17
C LEU A 183 -8.25 -7.88 -2.43
N VAL A 184 -9.33 -7.37 -1.90
CA VAL A 184 -9.31 -6.14 -1.10
C VAL A 184 -9.35 -6.49 0.38
N VAL A 185 -8.36 -6.01 1.14
CA VAL A 185 -8.33 -6.07 2.61
C VAL A 185 -8.33 -4.65 3.12
N PRO A 186 -9.51 -4.04 3.34
CA PRO A 186 -9.62 -2.62 3.63
C PRO A 186 -8.83 -2.21 4.88
N SER A 187 -8.13 -1.08 4.81
CA SER A 187 -7.50 -0.43 5.96
C SER A 187 -8.38 0.73 6.47
N LEU A 188 -8.05 1.95 6.11
CA LEU A 188 -8.73 3.16 6.59
C LEU A 188 -9.80 3.68 5.62
N LEU A 189 -9.64 3.43 4.32
CA LEU A 189 -10.53 3.94 3.29
C LEU A 189 -11.49 2.86 2.80
N GLY A 190 -12.76 3.22 2.64
CA GLY A 190 -13.75 2.33 2.04
C GLY A 190 -13.48 2.11 0.55
N VAL A 191 -13.33 0.85 0.13
CA VAL A 191 -13.13 0.49 -1.27
C VAL A 191 -14.48 0.10 -1.88
N PRO A 192 -14.91 0.75 -3.00
CA PRO A 192 -16.16 0.38 -3.66
C PRO A 192 -16.15 -1.06 -4.18
N ALA A 193 -17.28 -1.75 -4.09
CA ALA A 193 -17.43 -3.09 -4.64
C ALA A 193 -17.45 -3.07 -6.19
N SER A 194 -16.89 -4.10 -6.80
CA SER A 194 -17.00 -4.38 -8.24
C SER A 194 -17.01 -5.88 -8.50
N ALA A 195 -17.27 -6.29 -9.73
CA ALA A 195 -17.27 -7.71 -10.11
C ALA A 195 -15.87 -8.36 -10.11
N ALA A 196 -14.82 -7.54 -10.14
CA ALA A 196 -13.42 -8.00 -10.12
C ALA A 196 -12.82 -8.04 -8.72
N ARG A 197 -13.54 -7.54 -7.70
CA ARG A 197 -13.05 -7.37 -6.33
C ARG A 197 -13.70 -8.38 -5.40
N THR A 198 -12.88 -9.06 -4.65
CA THR A 198 -13.29 -9.90 -3.51
C THR A 198 -12.75 -9.25 -2.24
N PHE A 199 -13.50 -9.35 -1.14
CA PHE A 199 -13.14 -8.69 0.11
C PHE A 199 -12.85 -9.74 1.20
N ALA A 200 -11.82 -9.50 1.99
CA ALA A 200 -11.55 -10.17 3.25
C ALA A 200 -11.40 -9.12 4.35
N ALA A 201 -11.78 -9.45 5.57
CA ALA A 201 -11.71 -8.49 6.68
C ALA A 201 -10.27 -8.27 7.17
N SER A 202 -9.41 -9.26 7.03
CA SER A 202 -8.01 -9.24 7.45
C SER A 202 -7.18 -10.20 6.60
N LEU A 203 -5.86 -9.93 6.44
CA LEU A 203 -4.93 -10.91 5.87
C LEU A 203 -4.83 -12.20 6.73
N GLU A 204 -5.30 -12.18 7.98
CA GLU A 204 -5.40 -13.38 8.79
C GLU A 204 -6.38 -14.41 8.23
N GLU A 205 -7.36 -13.98 7.45
CA GLU A 205 -8.33 -14.86 6.77
C GLU A 205 -7.83 -15.34 5.40
N VAL A 206 -6.77 -14.73 4.87
CA VAL A 206 -6.28 -15.00 3.51
C VAL A 206 -5.31 -16.16 3.52
N THR A 207 -5.56 -17.12 2.61
CA THR A 207 -4.69 -18.28 2.37
C THR A 207 -4.34 -18.39 0.89
N PRO A 208 -3.27 -19.13 0.53
CA PRO A 208 -2.95 -19.39 -0.88
C PRO A 208 -4.13 -20.07 -1.64
N GLU A 209 -4.94 -20.86 -0.96
CA GLU A 209 -6.13 -21.52 -1.52
C GLU A 209 -7.21 -20.51 -1.87
N LEU A 210 -7.47 -19.53 -0.98
CA LEU A 210 -8.39 -18.42 -1.25
C LEU A 210 -7.91 -17.64 -2.47
N LEU A 211 -6.64 -17.24 -2.53
CA LEU A 211 -6.08 -16.52 -3.68
C LEU A 211 -6.22 -17.30 -5.00
N ARG A 212 -5.99 -18.62 -4.99
CA ARG A 212 -6.23 -19.47 -6.17
C ARG A 212 -7.68 -19.44 -6.65
N SER A 213 -8.63 -19.38 -5.72
CA SER A 213 -10.06 -19.37 -6.05
C SER A 213 -10.53 -18.09 -6.75
N LEU A 214 -9.78 -16.97 -6.59
CA LEU A 214 -10.11 -15.67 -7.18
C LEU A 214 -9.77 -15.60 -8.67
N ARG A 215 -8.91 -16.48 -9.17
CA ARG A 215 -8.58 -16.50 -10.60
C ARG A 215 -9.83 -16.84 -11.42
N ARG A 216 -10.23 -15.88 -12.24
CA ARG A 216 -11.26 -16.13 -13.23
C ARG A 216 -10.73 -17.17 -14.23
N THR A 217 -11.39 -18.30 -14.36
CA THR A 217 -11.20 -19.16 -15.52
C THR A 217 -11.43 -18.28 -16.76
N ALA A 218 -10.35 -18.02 -17.53
CA ALA A 218 -10.48 -17.39 -18.84
C ALA A 218 -11.55 -18.17 -19.62
N ARG A 219 -12.63 -17.53 -19.97
CA ARG A 219 -13.60 -18.03 -20.92
C ARG A 219 -13.18 -17.63 -22.31
#